data_26fb9207797f4a07ab4f700f609f1792
#
_entry.id   26fb9207797f4a07ab4f700f609f1792
#
_cell.length_a   1.000
_cell.length_b   1.000
_cell.length_c   1.000
_cell.angle_alpha   90.00
_cell.angle_beta   90.00
_cell.angle_gamma   90.00
#
_symmetry.space_group_name_H-M   'P 1'
#
loop_
_entity.id
_entity.type
_entity.pdbx_description
1 polymer ?
#
loop_
_entity_poly.entity_id
_entity_poly.type
_entity_poly.pdbx_seq_one_letter_code
_entity_poly.pdbx_strand_id
1 'polypeptide(L)'
;MSKSYIGAVLRGIIGLAVAAALTLPVRAETLADALAAAYVNSGLIQQNRALLRAADEDVVIAASKLRPILQWSSSVKRSLSSGRIGSNGVYQSSDSTSTVASAGLVAELLIYDFGASKLAVQVKKEAVLGTRQKLLSVEQKVLIRAVEAFTNVRRDTEKVALRRSNLSLITEELRAAKDRFDVGEVTRTDVALAEARLAGSRSALAAAEGTLRVAVEEYRAAIGHAPKALNGSDKVSKPVKNLDAAKAIAVRQHPDIKELQHSVTVAELTLQQAQLAKKPIVKLSGSYGLTETLTSRAYGRSGEIKLQATGSIYQGGQIPAFVRQSAARRDAARYGLNLAALAVEQNVATAYARLQVATAEKEASELQIRAARVAFLGVREEAALGARTTLDVLNAEQELLDAENNKVSALADQQIASYKLRSSMGRMTADLLGLDVPKYDPEEYFSLQENAPAVSEQGKKLDRLLKSLGKK
;
A
#
# COMPACT_ATOMS: atom_id res chain seq x y z
N MET A 1 -5.18 -64.01 34.73
CA MET A 1 -4.56 -62.73 35.21
C MET A 1 -3.56 -62.23 34.18
N SER A 2 -3.99 -61.71 33.02
CA SER A 2 -3.04 -61.21 32.00
C SER A 2 -3.66 -60.21 31.01
N LYS A 3 -4.65 -59.40 31.38
CA LYS A 3 -5.20 -58.32 30.51
C LYS A 3 -5.14 -56.92 31.08
N SER A 4 -4.58 -56.73 32.30
CA SER A 4 -4.57 -55.43 32.99
C SER A 4 -3.32 -54.60 32.78
N TYR A 5 -2.21 -55.16 32.32
CA TYR A 5 -0.94 -54.45 32.21
C TYR A 5 -0.72 -53.78 30.86
N ILE A 6 -1.38 -54.19 29.79
CA ILE A 6 -1.22 -53.59 28.44
C ILE A 6 -1.90 -52.20 28.35
N GLY A 7 -3.01 -52.00 29.07
CA GLY A 7 -3.73 -50.73 29.08
C GLY A 7 -3.02 -49.59 29.83
N ALA A 8 -2.21 -49.91 30.83
CA ALA A 8 -1.44 -48.90 31.60
C ALA A 8 -0.21 -48.42 30.86
N VAL A 9 0.49 -49.30 30.13
CA VAL A 9 1.68 -48.93 29.31
C VAL A 9 1.27 -48.11 28.11
N LEU A 10 0.15 -48.39 27.46
CA LEU A 10 -0.35 -47.64 26.31
C LEU A 10 -0.79 -46.21 26.69
N ARG A 11 -1.40 -46.03 27.88
CA ARG A 11 -1.73 -44.68 28.40
C ARG A 11 -0.52 -43.88 28.83
N GLY A 12 0.53 -44.50 29.31
CA GLY A 12 1.81 -43.84 29.66
C GLY A 12 2.54 -43.34 28.41
N ILE A 13 2.55 -44.11 27.33
CA ILE A 13 3.22 -43.71 26.06
C ILE A 13 2.44 -42.62 25.35
N ILE A 14 1.12 -42.61 25.36
CA ILE A 14 0.31 -41.52 24.78
C ILE A 14 0.45 -40.24 25.61
N GLY A 15 0.56 -40.29 26.93
CA GLY A 15 0.81 -39.15 27.79
C GLY A 15 2.18 -38.50 27.57
N LEU A 16 3.22 -39.32 27.32
CA LEU A 16 4.56 -38.83 27.05
C LEU A 16 4.69 -38.24 25.64
N ALA A 17 3.99 -38.80 24.64
CA ALA A 17 3.96 -38.28 23.27
C ALA A 17 3.21 -36.93 23.17
N VAL A 18 2.15 -36.71 23.95
CA VAL A 18 1.41 -35.44 24.01
C VAL A 18 2.22 -34.36 24.76
N ALA A 19 2.99 -34.72 25.79
CA ALA A 19 3.87 -33.77 26.48
C ALA A 19 5.08 -33.36 25.62
N ALA A 20 5.60 -34.23 24.75
CA ALA A 20 6.68 -33.89 23.82
C ALA A 20 6.22 -33.02 22.63
N ALA A 21 4.94 -33.05 22.28
CA ALA A 21 4.39 -32.24 21.18
C ALA A 21 4.16 -30.76 21.59
N LEU A 22 4.25 -30.39 22.86
CA LEU A 22 4.00 -29.02 23.37
C LEU A 22 5.28 -28.18 23.55
N THR A 23 6.46 -28.72 23.32
CA THR A 23 7.71 -27.97 23.32
C THR A 23 8.18 -27.66 21.90
N LEU A 24 7.33 -27.00 21.11
CA LEU A 24 7.86 -26.28 19.94
C LEU A 24 8.78 -25.20 20.51
N PRO A 25 10.07 -25.17 20.11
CA PRO A 25 10.94 -24.10 20.52
C PRO A 25 10.26 -22.79 20.06
N VAL A 26 9.98 -21.88 20.98
CA VAL A 26 9.55 -20.52 20.66
C VAL A 26 10.70 -19.92 19.85
N ARG A 27 10.66 -20.08 18.53
CA ARG A 27 11.61 -19.42 17.64
C ARG A 27 11.41 -17.93 17.83
N ALA A 28 12.47 -17.27 18.25
CA ALA A 28 12.48 -15.82 18.30
C ALA A 28 12.19 -15.29 16.88
N GLU A 29 11.27 -14.36 16.79
CA GLU A 29 10.83 -13.78 15.53
C GLU A 29 11.93 -12.92 14.93
N THR A 30 12.27 -13.18 13.67
CA THR A 30 13.26 -12.41 12.92
C THR A 30 12.60 -11.24 12.19
N LEU A 31 13.40 -10.25 11.77
CA LEU A 31 12.89 -9.16 10.93
C LEU A 31 12.28 -9.71 9.61
N ALA A 32 12.86 -10.78 9.04
CA ALA A 32 12.31 -11.38 7.82
C ALA A 32 10.92 -12.00 8.05
N ASP A 33 10.72 -12.67 9.19
CA ASP A 33 9.40 -13.23 9.55
C ASP A 33 8.37 -12.12 9.76
N ALA A 34 8.75 -11.03 10.44
CA ALA A 34 7.90 -9.86 10.66
C ALA A 34 7.52 -9.17 9.34
N LEU A 35 8.47 -9.02 8.41
CA LEU A 35 8.21 -8.46 7.07
C LEU A 35 7.29 -9.37 6.25
N ALA A 36 7.48 -10.68 6.29
CA ALA A 36 6.59 -11.65 5.64
C ALA A 36 5.17 -11.58 6.22
N ALA A 37 5.04 -11.53 7.54
CA ALA A 37 3.74 -11.37 8.20
C ALA A 37 3.06 -10.04 7.83
N ALA A 38 3.80 -8.93 7.83
CA ALA A 38 3.30 -7.61 7.43
C ALA A 38 2.79 -7.60 5.98
N TYR A 39 3.51 -8.25 5.06
CA TYR A 39 3.09 -8.37 3.66
C TYR A 39 1.78 -9.15 3.51
N VAL A 40 1.65 -10.28 4.20
CA VAL A 40 0.46 -11.14 4.13
C VAL A 40 -0.75 -10.49 4.81
N ASN A 41 -0.56 -9.89 5.98
CA ASN A 41 -1.64 -9.33 6.80
C ASN A 41 -2.04 -7.90 6.39
N SER A 42 -1.30 -7.25 5.47
CA SER A 42 -1.55 -5.85 5.11
C SER A 42 -2.87 -5.67 4.37
N GLY A 43 -3.84 -5.03 5.02
CA GLY A 43 -5.08 -4.57 4.38
C GLY A 43 -4.84 -3.59 3.23
N LEU A 44 -3.77 -2.78 3.31
CA LEU A 44 -3.40 -1.81 2.27
C LEU A 44 -2.94 -2.50 0.97
N ILE A 45 -2.17 -3.58 1.07
CA ILE A 45 -1.78 -4.41 -0.09
C ILE A 45 -3.02 -5.07 -0.70
N GLN A 46 -3.90 -5.65 0.13
CA GLN A 46 -5.13 -6.29 -0.34
C GLN A 46 -6.08 -5.29 -1.02
N GLN A 47 -6.21 -4.08 -0.47
CA GLN A 47 -6.97 -2.99 -1.09
C GLN A 47 -6.42 -2.64 -2.48
N ASN A 48 -5.10 -2.48 -2.61
CA ASN A 48 -4.49 -2.12 -3.90
C ASN A 48 -4.52 -3.28 -4.91
N ARG A 49 -4.48 -4.55 -4.46
CA ARG A 49 -4.75 -5.70 -5.33
C ARG A 49 -6.19 -5.70 -5.86
N ALA A 50 -7.16 -5.31 -5.03
CA ALA A 50 -8.54 -5.16 -5.47
C ALA A 50 -8.70 -4.01 -6.49
N LEU A 51 -8.02 -2.87 -6.27
CA LEU A 51 -7.98 -1.76 -7.22
C LEU A 51 -7.31 -2.14 -8.55
N LEU A 52 -6.28 -2.97 -8.50
CA LEU A 52 -5.66 -3.49 -9.73
C LEU A 52 -6.63 -4.37 -10.51
N ARG A 53 -7.35 -5.28 -9.86
CA ARG A 53 -8.41 -6.08 -10.50
C ARG A 53 -9.51 -5.20 -11.11
N ALA A 54 -9.90 -4.12 -10.44
CA ALA A 54 -10.86 -3.16 -10.98
C ALA A 54 -10.30 -2.46 -12.24
N ALA A 55 -9.02 -2.13 -12.27
CA ALA A 55 -8.37 -1.55 -13.45
C ALA A 55 -8.28 -2.56 -14.61
N ASP A 56 -8.07 -3.86 -14.32
CA ASP A 56 -8.13 -4.93 -15.33
C ASP A 56 -9.52 -5.02 -15.97
N GLU A 57 -10.60 -4.93 -15.17
CA GLU A 57 -11.98 -4.90 -15.70
C GLU A 57 -12.26 -3.65 -16.53
N ASP A 58 -11.63 -2.52 -16.24
CA ASP A 58 -11.71 -1.31 -17.08
C ASP A 58 -11.22 -1.57 -18.51
N VAL A 59 -10.20 -2.43 -18.68
CA VAL A 59 -9.73 -2.85 -20.02
C VAL A 59 -10.80 -3.68 -20.73
N VAL A 60 -11.44 -4.62 -20.01
CA VAL A 60 -12.54 -5.44 -20.55
C VAL A 60 -13.72 -4.56 -20.94
N ILE A 61 -14.08 -3.58 -20.11
CA ILE A 61 -15.14 -2.60 -20.43
C ILE A 61 -14.79 -1.78 -21.67
N ALA A 62 -13.53 -1.34 -21.81
CA ALA A 62 -13.11 -0.63 -23.01
C ALA A 62 -13.16 -1.53 -24.26
N ALA A 63 -12.72 -2.78 -24.14
CA ALA A 63 -12.74 -3.76 -25.23
C ALA A 63 -14.17 -4.20 -25.62
N SER A 64 -15.12 -4.17 -24.69
CA SER A 64 -16.51 -4.54 -24.97
C SER A 64 -17.18 -3.63 -26.01
N LYS A 65 -16.71 -2.37 -26.12
CA LYS A 65 -17.19 -1.43 -27.17
C LYS A 65 -16.85 -1.85 -28.59
N LEU A 66 -15.90 -2.76 -28.75
CA LEU A 66 -15.54 -3.35 -30.06
C LEU A 66 -16.38 -4.61 -30.40
N ARG A 67 -17.20 -5.08 -29.44
CA ARG A 67 -18.05 -6.27 -29.59
C ARG A 67 -19.50 -5.87 -29.90
N PRO A 68 -20.32 -6.74 -30.46
CA PRO A 68 -21.74 -6.48 -30.65
C PRO A 68 -22.46 -6.27 -29.31
N ILE A 69 -23.31 -5.27 -29.26
CA ILE A 69 -24.15 -4.95 -28.08
C ILE A 69 -25.59 -5.31 -28.47
N LEU A 70 -26.27 -6.09 -27.64
CA LEU A 70 -27.68 -6.44 -27.82
C LEU A 70 -28.46 -5.89 -26.60
N GLN A 71 -29.48 -5.09 -26.89
CA GLN A 71 -30.32 -4.46 -25.88
C GLN A 71 -31.79 -4.78 -26.17
N TRP A 72 -32.60 -4.88 -25.14
CA TRP A 72 -34.05 -4.90 -25.24
C TRP A 72 -34.61 -3.59 -24.70
N SER A 73 -35.69 -3.13 -25.29
CA SER A 73 -36.43 -1.96 -24.80
C SER A 73 -37.91 -2.24 -24.84
N SER A 74 -38.61 -1.72 -23.81
CA SER A 74 -40.08 -1.71 -23.79
C SER A 74 -40.54 -0.34 -23.29
N SER A 75 -41.53 0.21 -23.98
CA SER A 75 -42.07 1.50 -23.61
C SER A 75 -43.58 1.58 -23.86
N VAL A 76 -44.29 2.37 -23.05
CA VAL A 76 -45.65 2.79 -23.32
C VAL A 76 -45.63 4.31 -23.43
N LYS A 77 -46.03 4.83 -24.57
CA LYS A 77 -46.02 6.26 -24.87
C LYS A 77 -47.47 6.73 -25.10
N ARG A 78 -47.93 7.73 -24.34
CA ARG A 78 -49.19 8.46 -24.64
C ARG A 78 -48.85 9.81 -25.26
N SER A 79 -49.31 10.02 -26.47
CA SER A 79 -49.12 11.27 -27.21
C SER A 79 -50.48 11.96 -27.31
N LEU A 80 -50.53 13.25 -26.97
CA LEU A 80 -51.66 14.15 -27.18
C LEU A 80 -51.19 15.15 -28.24
N SER A 81 -51.90 15.23 -29.32
CA SER A 81 -51.62 16.17 -30.39
C SER A 81 -52.88 16.95 -30.70
N SER A 82 -52.79 18.26 -30.67
CA SER A 82 -53.86 19.17 -31.06
C SER A 82 -53.35 20.03 -32.22
N GLY A 83 -54.08 20.07 -33.27
CA GLY A 83 -53.70 20.79 -34.47
C GLY A 83 -54.90 21.23 -35.32
N ARG A 84 -54.66 22.14 -36.26
CA ARG A 84 -55.64 22.49 -37.28
C ARG A 84 -55.21 21.90 -38.61
N ILE A 85 -56.05 21.08 -39.18
CA ILE A 85 -55.85 20.52 -40.54
C ILE A 85 -56.70 21.35 -41.50
N GLY A 86 -56.06 21.97 -42.48
CA GLY A 86 -56.73 22.77 -43.52
C GLY A 86 -56.73 22.07 -44.88
N SER A 87 -57.89 22.00 -45.51
CA SER A 87 -58.01 21.60 -46.94
C SER A 87 -58.99 22.59 -47.62
N ASN A 88 -58.61 23.14 -48.77
CA ASN A 88 -59.40 24.08 -49.55
C ASN A 88 -59.92 25.30 -48.77
N GLY A 89 -59.11 25.88 -47.86
CA GLY A 89 -59.46 27.07 -47.08
C GLY A 89 -60.32 26.81 -45.87
N VAL A 90 -60.77 25.59 -45.59
CA VAL A 90 -61.50 25.20 -44.37
C VAL A 90 -60.56 24.56 -43.38
N TYR A 91 -60.41 25.16 -42.20
CA TYR A 91 -59.58 24.66 -41.08
C TYR A 91 -60.46 23.96 -40.05
N GLN A 92 -60.19 22.69 -39.82
CA GLN A 92 -60.86 21.90 -38.79
C GLN A 92 -59.88 21.59 -37.65
N SER A 93 -60.29 21.77 -36.43
CA SER A 93 -59.51 21.35 -35.24
C SER A 93 -59.50 19.84 -35.19
N SER A 94 -58.31 19.28 -35.04
CA SER A 94 -58.12 17.83 -34.88
C SER A 94 -57.36 17.58 -33.60
N ASP A 95 -57.98 17.04 -32.60
CA ASP A 95 -57.37 16.55 -31.36
C ASP A 95 -57.22 15.02 -31.47
N SER A 96 -56.03 14.55 -31.35
CA SER A 96 -55.77 13.12 -31.35
C SER A 96 -55.02 12.66 -30.11
N THR A 97 -55.50 11.61 -29.51
CA THR A 97 -54.82 10.94 -28.40
C THR A 97 -54.42 9.54 -28.87
N SER A 98 -53.15 9.25 -28.81
CA SER A 98 -52.64 7.93 -29.14
C SER A 98 -51.84 7.35 -27.98
N THR A 99 -52.14 6.13 -27.58
CA THR A 99 -51.36 5.38 -26.62
C THR A 99 -50.71 4.18 -27.35
N VAL A 100 -49.38 4.16 -27.36
CA VAL A 100 -48.59 3.15 -28.09
C VAL A 100 -47.76 2.39 -27.11
N ALA A 101 -47.91 1.08 -27.06
CA ALA A 101 -47.00 0.15 -26.39
C ALA A 101 -45.99 -0.41 -27.42
N SER A 102 -44.74 -0.42 -27.09
CA SER A 102 -43.69 -1.00 -27.96
C SER A 102 -42.76 -1.89 -27.14
N ALA A 103 -42.30 -2.96 -27.74
CA ALA A 103 -41.23 -3.82 -27.23
C ALA A 103 -40.32 -4.25 -28.39
N GLY A 104 -39.01 -4.23 -28.15
CA GLY A 104 -38.07 -4.55 -29.23
C GLY A 104 -36.69 -4.91 -28.75
N LEU A 105 -35.91 -5.45 -29.69
CA LEU A 105 -34.49 -5.73 -29.57
C LEU A 105 -33.72 -4.76 -30.47
N VAL A 106 -32.61 -4.24 -29.97
CA VAL A 106 -31.67 -3.42 -30.74
C VAL A 106 -30.28 -4.02 -30.60
N ALA A 107 -29.65 -4.32 -31.73
CA ALA A 107 -28.26 -4.73 -31.84
C ALA A 107 -27.43 -3.59 -32.43
N GLU A 108 -26.27 -3.31 -31.84
CA GLU A 108 -25.33 -2.32 -32.37
C GLU A 108 -23.92 -2.92 -32.43
N LEU A 109 -23.22 -2.65 -33.54
CA LEU A 109 -21.83 -3.06 -33.75
C LEU A 109 -21.04 -1.88 -34.34
N LEU A 110 -19.94 -1.54 -33.69
CA LEU A 110 -18.96 -0.62 -34.24
C LEU A 110 -18.21 -1.31 -35.40
N ILE A 111 -18.34 -0.78 -36.62
CA ILE A 111 -17.64 -1.32 -37.80
C ILE A 111 -16.28 -0.66 -37.96
N TYR A 112 -16.23 0.68 -37.86
CA TYR A 112 -14.98 1.42 -38.06
C TYR A 112 -15.02 2.81 -37.43
N ASP A 113 -13.95 3.16 -36.70
CA ASP A 113 -13.77 4.44 -36.02
C ASP A 113 -12.34 4.99 -36.16
N PHE A 114 -11.62 4.60 -37.20
CA PHE A 114 -10.21 4.96 -37.42
C PHE A 114 -9.27 4.54 -36.31
N GLY A 115 -9.65 3.57 -35.49
CA GLY A 115 -8.84 3.04 -34.39
C GLY A 115 -9.03 3.77 -33.04
N ALA A 116 -9.95 4.72 -32.92
CA ALA A 116 -10.19 5.46 -31.69
C ALA A 116 -10.55 4.54 -30.51
N SER A 117 -11.41 3.53 -30.73
CA SER A 117 -11.75 2.52 -29.72
C SER A 117 -10.58 1.59 -29.39
N LYS A 118 -9.73 1.24 -30.34
CA LYS A 118 -8.51 0.47 -30.09
C LYS A 118 -7.52 1.26 -29.22
N LEU A 119 -7.35 2.56 -29.51
CA LEU A 119 -6.54 3.46 -28.67
C LEU A 119 -7.12 3.57 -27.25
N ALA A 120 -8.45 3.62 -27.09
CA ALA A 120 -9.07 3.62 -25.77
C ALA A 120 -8.74 2.35 -24.96
N VAL A 121 -8.71 1.19 -25.61
CA VAL A 121 -8.25 -0.06 -24.96
C VAL A 121 -6.77 0.03 -24.57
N GLN A 122 -5.91 0.56 -25.44
CA GLN A 122 -4.48 0.75 -25.14
C GLN A 122 -4.27 1.71 -23.97
N VAL A 123 -5.00 2.81 -23.91
CA VAL A 123 -5.00 3.75 -22.76
C VAL A 123 -5.29 3.01 -21.46
N LYS A 124 -6.29 2.12 -21.44
CA LYS A 124 -6.64 1.34 -20.25
C LYS A 124 -5.58 0.28 -19.92
N LYS A 125 -5.00 -0.38 -20.92
CA LYS A 125 -3.88 -1.32 -20.71
C LYS A 125 -2.67 -0.62 -20.08
N GLU A 126 -2.29 0.54 -20.57
CA GLU A 126 -1.20 1.33 -19.98
C GLU A 126 -1.53 1.81 -18.54
N ALA A 127 -2.78 2.18 -18.27
CA ALA A 127 -3.21 2.53 -16.93
C ALA A 127 -3.10 1.34 -15.94
N VAL A 128 -3.38 0.11 -16.38
CA VAL A 128 -3.14 -1.11 -15.61
C VAL A 128 -1.67 -1.28 -15.27
N LEU A 129 -0.76 -1.09 -16.25
CA LEU A 129 0.69 -1.18 -16.01
C LEU A 129 1.14 -0.12 -14.98
N GLY A 130 0.62 1.10 -15.04
CA GLY A 130 0.82 2.12 -14.00
C GLY A 130 0.33 1.66 -12.63
N THR A 131 -0.86 1.07 -12.56
CA THR A 131 -1.45 0.56 -11.30
C THR A 131 -0.62 -0.59 -10.72
N ARG A 132 0.01 -1.44 -11.54
CA ARG A 132 0.96 -2.46 -11.09
C ARG A 132 2.18 -1.85 -10.41
N GLN A 133 2.75 -0.76 -10.98
CA GLN A 133 3.86 -0.05 -10.35
C GLN A 133 3.44 0.61 -9.04
N LYS A 134 2.23 1.15 -8.97
CA LYS A 134 1.66 1.69 -7.73
C LYS A 134 1.52 0.62 -6.64
N LEU A 135 1.12 -0.61 -6.97
CA LEU A 135 1.10 -1.72 -6.02
C LEU A 135 2.49 -1.99 -5.43
N LEU A 136 3.56 -1.95 -6.24
CA LEU A 136 4.95 -2.07 -5.75
C LEU A 136 5.35 -0.91 -4.84
N SER A 137 4.90 0.33 -5.13
CA SER A 137 5.12 1.47 -4.23
C SER A 137 4.42 1.30 -2.88
N VAL A 138 3.20 0.76 -2.88
CA VAL A 138 2.45 0.45 -1.65
C VAL A 138 3.14 -0.66 -0.87
N GLU A 139 3.62 -1.70 -1.52
CA GLU A 139 4.39 -2.78 -0.90
C GLU A 139 5.61 -2.22 -0.16
N GLN A 140 6.39 -1.32 -0.79
CA GLN A 140 7.53 -0.67 -0.15
C GLN A 140 7.13 0.12 1.10
N LYS A 141 6.01 0.84 1.06
CA LYS A 141 5.48 1.59 2.21
C LYS A 141 5.09 0.67 3.37
N VAL A 142 4.49 -0.47 3.08
CA VAL A 142 4.12 -1.47 4.11
C VAL A 142 5.38 -2.09 4.71
N LEU A 143 6.34 -2.50 3.89
CA LEU A 143 7.56 -3.13 4.37
C LEU A 143 8.44 -2.17 5.18
N ILE A 144 8.56 -0.90 4.78
CA ILE A 144 9.35 0.07 5.57
C ILE A 144 8.69 0.38 6.92
N ARG A 145 7.35 0.49 6.95
CA ARG A 145 6.59 0.64 8.19
C ARG A 145 6.80 -0.55 9.14
N ALA A 146 6.85 -1.76 8.60
CA ALA A 146 7.12 -2.97 9.39
C ALA A 146 8.56 -2.99 9.94
N VAL A 147 9.57 -2.54 9.16
CA VAL A 147 10.94 -2.35 9.68
C VAL A 147 10.97 -1.37 10.83
N GLU A 148 10.32 -0.22 10.69
CA GLU A 148 10.25 0.81 11.74
C GLU A 148 9.58 0.26 13.00
N ALA A 149 8.44 -0.41 12.86
CA ALA A 149 7.71 -1.00 13.97
C ALA A 149 8.54 -2.06 14.71
N PHE A 150 9.16 -2.99 13.98
CA PHE A 150 10.04 -4.04 14.54
C PHE A 150 11.22 -3.43 15.30
N THR A 151 11.91 -2.49 14.66
CA THR A 151 13.13 -1.87 15.22
C THR A 151 12.80 -1.01 16.46
N ASN A 152 11.68 -0.29 16.44
CA ASN A 152 11.23 0.52 17.55
C ASN A 152 10.87 -0.32 18.78
N VAL A 153 10.15 -1.45 18.62
CA VAL A 153 9.86 -2.34 19.76
C VAL A 153 11.15 -2.86 20.38
N ARG A 154 12.12 -3.27 19.57
CA ARG A 154 13.43 -3.71 20.09
C ARG A 154 14.15 -2.60 20.84
N ARG A 155 14.28 -1.42 20.23
CA ARG A 155 14.89 -0.24 20.85
C ARG A 155 14.26 0.07 22.21
N ASP A 156 12.92 0.13 22.23
CA ASP A 156 12.20 0.55 23.43
C ASP A 156 12.20 -0.55 24.52
N THR A 157 12.26 -1.82 24.14
CA THR A 157 12.48 -2.95 25.05
C THR A 157 13.86 -2.83 25.74
N GLU A 158 14.91 -2.55 24.98
CA GLU A 158 16.26 -2.35 25.53
C GLU A 158 16.31 -1.11 26.43
N LYS A 159 15.66 0.01 26.03
CA LYS A 159 15.56 1.21 26.88
C LYS A 159 14.83 0.93 28.20
N VAL A 160 13.76 0.16 28.22
CA VAL A 160 13.08 -0.24 29.45
C VAL A 160 14.01 -1.10 30.31
N ALA A 161 14.78 -2.00 29.75
CA ALA A 161 15.75 -2.81 30.49
C ALA A 161 16.84 -1.92 31.15
N LEU A 162 17.39 -0.95 30.40
CA LEU A 162 18.35 0.03 30.92
C LEU A 162 17.74 0.86 32.07
N ARG A 163 16.52 1.36 31.92
CA ARG A 163 15.82 2.15 32.95
C ARG A 163 15.52 1.33 34.22
N ARG A 164 15.21 0.04 34.08
CA ARG A 164 15.03 -0.87 35.23
C ARG A 164 16.34 -1.11 35.97
N SER A 165 17.43 -1.33 35.23
CA SER A 165 18.77 -1.48 35.84
C SER A 165 19.18 -0.20 36.59
N ASN A 166 18.98 0.97 35.96
CA ASN A 166 19.25 2.26 36.62
C ASN A 166 18.39 2.47 37.89
N LEU A 167 17.07 2.14 37.82
CA LEU A 167 16.22 2.24 39.02
C LEU A 167 16.74 1.36 40.18
N SER A 168 17.21 0.15 39.89
CA SER A 168 17.79 -0.74 40.90
C SER A 168 19.05 -0.12 41.51
N LEU A 169 19.95 0.39 40.65
CA LEU A 169 21.20 1.01 41.10
C LEU A 169 20.94 2.27 41.97
N ILE A 170 20.08 3.18 41.55
CA ILE A 170 19.69 4.37 42.31
C ILE A 170 19.03 4.00 43.66
N THR A 171 18.30 2.88 43.69
CA THR A 171 17.69 2.38 44.93
C THR A 171 18.78 1.92 45.95
N GLU A 172 19.82 1.24 45.43
CA GLU A 172 20.98 0.82 46.25
C GLU A 172 21.81 2.01 46.71
N GLU A 173 22.05 3.01 45.84
CA GLU A 173 22.78 4.23 46.19
C GLU A 173 22.03 5.05 47.26
N LEU A 174 20.70 5.15 47.16
CA LEU A 174 19.90 5.78 48.22
C LEU A 174 20.01 5.07 49.55
N ARG A 175 20.01 3.73 49.54
CA ARG A 175 20.20 2.94 50.77
C ARG A 175 21.57 3.21 51.37
N ALA A 176 22.63 3.15 50.57
CA ALA A 176 23.99 3.45 51.02
C ALA A 176 24.13 4.89 51.55
N ALA A 177 23.47 5.88 50.93
CA ALA A 177 23.45 7.25 51.41
C ALA A 177 22.74 7.37 52.76
N LYS A 178 21.65 6.64 53.02
CA LYS A 178 20.97 6.59 54.31
C LYS A 178 21.83 5.95 55.39
N ASP A 179 22.45 4.80 55.10
CA ASP A 179 23.34 4.10 56.02
C ASP A 179 24.55 4.99 56.45
N ARG A 180 25.13 5.74 55.49
CA ARG A 180 26.22 6.70 55.77
C ARG A 180 25.75 7.95 56.56
N PHE A 181 24.50 8.39 56.33
CA PHE A 181 23.92 9.50 57.08
C PHE A 181 23.72 9.12 58.56
N ASP A 182 23.26 7.91 58.83
CA ASP A 182 23.03 7.42 60.21
C ASP A 182 24.33 7.33 61.01
N VAL A 183 25.47 7.16 60.34
CA VAL A 183 26.80 7.20 60.97
C VAL A 183 27.50 8.57 60.86
N GLY A 184 26.85 9.58 60.27
CA GLY A 184 27.35 10.96 60.20
C GLY A 184 28.37 11.27 59.12
N GLU A 185 28.54 10.37 58.10
CA GLU A 185 29.53 10.53 57.03
C GLU A 185 29.02 11.43 55.90
N VAL A 186 27.70 11.55 55.69
CA VAL A 186 27.09 12.38 54.63
C VAL A 186 26.01 13.30 55.23
N THR A 187 25.60 14.30 54.44
CA THR A 187 24.62 15.30 54.87
C THR A 187 23.18 14.86 54.56
N ARG A 188 22.19 15.46 55.25
CA ARG A 188 20.77 15.29 54.93
C ARG A 188 20.45 15.73 53.49
N THR A 189 21.21 16.67 52.93
CA THR A 189 21.09 17.14 51.56
C THR A 189 21.45 16.03 50.56
N ASP A 190 22.49 15.22 50.88
CA ASP A 190 22.90 14.10 50.00
C ASP A 190 21.80 13.03 49.91
N VAL A 191 21.17 12.70 51.06
CA VAL A 191 20.02 11.78 51.09
C VAL A 191 18.84 12.34 50.30
N ALA A 192 18.52 13.64 50.45
CA ALA A 192 17.43 14.27 49.73
C ALA A 192 17.69 14.30 48.20
N LEU A 193 18.93 14.49 47.76
CA LEU A 193 19.33 14.40 46.34
C LEU A 193 19.14 12.98 45.79
N ALA A 194 19.54 11.95 46.57
CA ALA A 194 19.36 10.56 46.18
C ALA A 194 17.85 10.19 46.11
N GLU A 195 17.02 10.70 47.04
CA GLU A 195 15.55 10.53 46.97
C GLU A 195 14.93 11.21 45.75
N ALA A 196 15.38 12.42 45.40
CA ALA A 196 14.94 13.12 44.20
C ALA A 196 15.31 12.36 42.92
N ARG A 197 16.55 11.81 42.86
CA ARG A 197 17.00 10.96 41.74
C ARG A 197 16.18 9.68 41.59
N LEU A 198 15.85 9.03 42.73
CA LEU A 198 14.98 7.83 42.72
C LEU A 198 13.58 8.16 42.15
N ALA A 199 12.99 9.28 42.58
CA ALA A 199 11.70 9.71 42.06
C ALA A 199 11.76 9.99 40.54
N GLY A 200 12.82 10.67 40.07
CA GLY A 200 13.09 10.89 38.65
C GLY A 200 13.25 9.58 37.85
N SER A 201 14.03 8.62 38.40
CA SER A 201 14.25 7.31 37.76
C SER A 201 12.94 6.51 37.64
N ARG A 202 12.07 6.52 38.66
CA ARG A 202 10.73 5.91 38.59
C ARG A 202 9.86 6.52 37.49
N SER A 203 9.86 7.85 37.42
CA SER A 203 9.11 8.57 36.35
C SER A 203 9.64 8.22 34.96
N ALA A 204 10.98 8.19 34.77
CA ALA A 204 11.61 7.85 33.53
C ALA A 204 11.33 6.39 33.09
N LEU A 205 11.30 5.44 34.04
CA LEU A 205 10.90 4.06 33.75
C LEU A 205 9.44 3.98 33.29
N ALA A 206 8.52 4.65 34.01
CA ALA A 206 7.11 4.67 33.62
C ALA A 206 6.89 5.27 32.21
N ALA A 207 7.63 6.32 31.86
CA ALA A 207 7.62 6.91 30.54
C ALA A 207 8.15 5.94 29.46
N ALA A 208 9.26 5.24 29.73
CA ALA A 208 9.82 4.25 28.82
C ALA A 208 8.87 3.06 28.61
N GLU A 209 8.22 2.56 29.67
CA GLU A 209 7.21 1.50 29.58
C GLU A 209 5.97 1.97 28.81
N GLY A 210 5.58 3.23 28.95
CA GLY A 210 4.54 3.87 28.14
C GLY A 210 4.89 3.88 26.65
N THR A 211 6.11 4.32 26.33
CA THR A 211 6.62 4.35 24.93
C THR A 211 6.66 2.95 24.33
N LEU A 212 7.14 1.95 25.08
CA LEU A 212 7.16 0.55 24.62
C LEU A 212 5.73 0.06 24.33
N ARG A 213 4.74 0.39 25.15
CA ARG A 213 3.34 0.00 24.88
C ARG A 213 2.83 0.61 23.58
N VAL A 214 3.13 1.87 23.29
CA VAL A 214 2.79 2.52 21.99
C VAL A 214 3.48 1.79 20.83
N ALA A 215 4.78 1.47 20.97
CA ALA A 215 5.52 0.75 19.94
C ALA A 215 4.95 -0.66 19.68
N VAL A 216 4.48 -1.36 20.72
CA VAL A 216 3.82 -2.68 20.61
C VAL A 216 2.49 -2.57 19.85
N GLU A 217 1.69 -1.52 20.08
CA GLU A 217 0.43 -1.34 19.32
C GLU A 217 0.72 -0.96 17.87
N GLU A 218 1.75 -0.14 17.59
CA GLU A 218 2.18 0.14 16.20
C GLU A 218 2.69 -1.12 15.50
N TYR A 219 3.43 -1.98 16.22
CA TYR A 219 3.86 -3.29 15.71
C TYR A 219 2.66 -4.16 15.32
N ARG A 220 1.67 -4.24 16.21
CA ARG A 220 0.43 -5.00 15.95
C ARG A 220 -0.33 -4.46 14.74
N ALA A 221 -0.40 -3.14 14.60
CA ALA A 221 -1.04 -2.50 13.47
C ALA A 221 -0.29 -2.70 12.14
N ALA A 222 1.05 -2.72 12.17
CA ALA A 222 1.89 -2.86 10.98
C ALA A 222 2.07 -4.32 10.53
N ILE A 223 2.15 -5.28 11.45
CA ILE A 223 2.51 -6.68 11.19
C ILE A 223 1.31 -7.62 11.33
N GLY A 224 0.31 -7.25 12.14
CA GLY A 224 -0.94 -8.00 12.27
C GLY A 224 -1.02 -8.92 13.50
N HIS A 225 0.02 -8.99 14.34
CA HIS A 225 0.03 -9.74 15.61
C HIS A 225 0.90 -9.05 16.65
N ALA A 226 0.78 -9.45 17.92
CA ALA A 226 1.63 -8.94 18.99
C ALA A 226 3.08 -9.46 18.82
N PRO A 227 4.10 -8.63 19.17
CA PRO A 227 5.49 -9.05 19.09
C PRO A 227 5.75 -10.24 20.02
N LYS A 228 6.48 -11.23 19.52
CA LYS A 228 7.04 -12.34 20.30
C LYS A 228 8.44 -11.95 20.78
N ALA A 229 9.24 -12.91 21.27
CA ALA A 229 10.64 -12.67 21.50
C ALA A 229 11.32 -12.27 20.19
N LEU A 230 11.74 -11.01 20.04
CA LEU A 230 12.35 -10.50 18.81
C LEU A 230 13.85 -10.81 18.80
N ASN A 231 14.33 -11.42 17.71
CA ASN A 231 15.76 -11.77 17.56
C ASN A 231 16.52 -10.61 16.90
N GLY A 232 17.65 -10.22 17.50
CA GLY A 232 18.48 -9.09 17.11
C GLY A 232 19.53 -9.36 16.04
N SER A 233 19.30 -10.22 15.06
CA SER A 233 20.26 -10.39 13.97
C SER A 233 20.23 -9.19 13.01
N ASP A 234 20.97 -8.15 13.35
CA ASP A 234 21.05 -6.89 12.62
C ASP A 234 21.98 -6.97 11.43
N LYS A 235 21.55 -7.66 10.37
CA LYS A 235 22.23 -7.53 9.08
C LYS A 235 21.85 -6.18 8.48
N VAL A 236 22.63 -5.16 8.80
CA VAL A 236 22.55 -3.88 8.08
C VAL A 236 22.80 -4.15 6.60
N SER A 237 21.86 -3.76 5.74
CA SER A 237 22.02 -3.88 4.29
C SER A 237 23.32 -3.19 3.86
N LYS A 238 24.19 -3.91 3.12
CA LYS A 238 25.45 -3.33 2.64
C LYS A 238 25.16 -2.05 1.86
N PRO A 239 25.79 -0.93 2.21
CA PRO A 239 25.55 0.33 1.51
C PRO A 239 25.99 0.21 0.05
N VAL A 240 25.30 0.93 -0.83
CA VAL A 240 25.73 1.12 -2.22
C VAL A 240 27.05 1.88 -2.21
N LYS A 241 27.96 1.59 -3.15
CA LYS A 241 29.33 2.10 -3.16
C LYS A 241 29.45 3.63 -3.07
N ASN A 242 28.55 4.36 -3.75
CA ASN A 242 28.50 5.82 -3.73
C ASN A 242 27.08 6.35 -3.98
N LEU A 243 26.87 7.65 -3.72
CA LEU A 243 25.60 8.33 -3.88
C LEU A 243 25.11 8.31 -5.34
N ASP A 244 26.02 8.52 -6.31
CA ASP A 244 25.62 8.61 -7.72
C ASP A 244 25.13 7.26 -8.26
N ALA A 245 25.75 6.16 -7.83
CA ALA A 245 25.26 4.82 -8.15
C ALA A 245 23.86 4.57 -7.53
N ALA A 246 23.61 5.04 -6.30
CA ALA A 246 22.30 4.93 -5.67
C ALA A 246 21.22 5.71 -6.44
N LYS A 247 21.51 6.95 -6.84
CA LYS A 247 20.62 7.79 -7.67
C LYS A 247 20.33 7.12 -9.02
N ALA A 248 21.37 6.64 -9.71
CA ALA A 248 21.22 6.01 -11.01
C ALA A 248 20.37 4.71 -10.94
N ILE A 249 20.45 3.95 -9.85
CA ILE A 249 19.57 2.80 -9.61
C ILE A 249 18.13 3.27 -9.39
N ALA A 250 17.93 4.28 -8.55
CA ALA A 250 16.61 4.80 -8.22
C ALA A 250 15.87 5.32 -9.45
N VAL A 251 16.51 6.18 -10.26
CA VAL A 251 15.88 6.74 -11.47
C VAL A 251 15.43 5.63 -12.44
N ARG A 252 16.18 4.53 -12.52
CA ARG A 252 15.83 3.41 -13.41
C ARG A 252 14.79 2.45 -12.86
N GLN A 253 14.75 2.26 -11.54
CA GLN A 253 13.99 1.14 -10.94
C GLN A 253 12.85 1.58 -10.03
N HIS A 254 12.79 2.86 -9.63
CA HIS A 254 11.79 3.32 -8.66
C HIS A 254 10.37 3.16 -9.22
N PRO A 255 9.45 2.49 -8.50
CA PRO A 255 8.08 2.23 -8.97
C PRO A 255 7.32 3.52 -9.31
N ASP A 256 7.49 4.59 -8.52
CA ASP A 256 6.78 5.86 -8.75
C ASP A 256 7.20 6.52 -10.08
N ILE A 257 8.47 6.39 -10.48
CA ILE A 257 8.93 6.87 -11.79
C ILE A 257 8.30 6.04 -12.91
N LYS A 258 8.28 4.71 -12.75
CA LYS A 258 7.66 3.81 -13.74
C LYS A 258 6.15 4.03 -13.86
N GLU A 259 5.44 4.26 -12.75
CA GLU A 259 4.02 4.63 -12.74
C GLU A 259 3.79 5.89 -13.58
N LEU A 260 4.61 6.93 -13.40
CA LEU A 260 4.50 8.18 -14.14
C LEU A 260 4.93 8.05 -15.62
N GLN A 261 5.87 7.16 -15.94
CA GLN A 261 6.18 6.82 -17.35
C GLN A 261 4.94 6.26 -18.06
N HIS A 262 4.22 5.31 -17.44
CA HIS A 262 2.95 4.80 -17.95
C HIS A 262 1.89 5.90 -18.03
N SER A 263 1.84 6.83 -17.07
CA SER A 263 0.94 7.99 -17.09
C SER A 263 1.21 8.93 -18.27
N VAL A 264 2.49 9.16 -18.62
CA VAL A 264 2.87 9.91 -19.82
C VAL A 264 2.39 9.21 -21.07
N THR A 265 2.59 7.88 -21.18
CA THR A 265 2.10 7.09 -22.32
C THR A 265 0.56 7.15 -22.44
N VAL A 266 -0.17 7.07 -21.32
CA VAL A 266 -1.63 7.27 -21.27
C VAL A 266 -2.01 8.64 -21.84
N ALA A 267 -1.31 9.70 -21.45
CA ALA A 267 -1.60 11.05 -21.96
C ALA A 267 -1.28 11.20 -23.45
N GLU A 268 -0.23 10.55 -23.95
CA GLU A 268 0.13 10.53 -25.37
C GLU A 268 -0.91 9.78 -26.21
N LEU A 269 -1.34 8.60 -25.77
CA LEU A 269 -2.41 7.85 -26.44
C LEU A 269 -3.75 8.59 -26.39
N THR A 270 -4.05 9.29 -25.29
CA THR A 270 -5.25 10.12 -25.16
C THR A 270 -5.21 11.31 -26.13
N LEU A 271 -4.05 11.93 -26.35
CA LEU A 271 -3.89 12.97 -27.37
C LEU A 271 -4.12 12.42 -28.77
N GLN A 272 -3.57 11.24 -29.10
CA GLN A 272 -3.81 10.58 -30.37
C GLN A 272 -5.31 10.29 -30.56
N GLN A 273 -6.00 9.80 -29.52
CA GLN A 273 -7.44 9.57 -29.55
C GLN A 273 -8.22 10.89 -29.78
N ALA A 274 -7.83 11.99 -29.12
CA ALA A 274 -8.44 13.30 -29.31
C ALA A 274 -8.31 13.80 -30.76
N GLN A 275 -7.18 13.53 -31.43
CA GLN A 275 -6.96 13.89 -32.85
C GLN A 275 -7.89 13.14 -33.80
N LEU A 276 -8.34 11.93 -33.41
CA LEU A 276 -9.30 11.14 -34.18
C LEU A 276 -10.74 11.58 -34.00
N ALA A 277 -11.06 12.44 -33.03
CA ALA A 277 -12.43 12.91 -32.77
C ALA A 277 -13.10 13.64 -33.95
N LYS A 278 -12.32 14.10 -34.94
CA LYS A 278 -12.79 14.71 -36.21
C LYS A 278 -13.18 13.65 -37.26
N LYS A 279 -12.79 12.39 -37.06
CA LYS A 279 -13.06 11.32 -38.04
C LYS A 279 -14.48 10.79 -37.86
N PRO A 280 -15.15 10.34 -38.93
CA PRO A 280 -16.46 9.74 -38.83
C PRO A 280 -16.40 8.37 -38.13
N ILE A 281 -17.51 8.01 -37.49
CA ILE A 281 -17.71 6.70 -36.89
C ILE A 281 -18.73 5.94 -37.73
N VAL A 282 -18.42 4.70 -38.12
CA VAL A 282 -19.30 3.82 -38.88
C VAL A 282 -19.83 2.73 -37.95
N LYS A 283 -21.16 2.67 -37.84
CA LYS A 283 -21.87 1.69 -36.99
C LYS A 283 -22.87 0.91 -37.83
N LEU A 284 -23.02 -0.36 -37.55
CA LEU A 284 -24.11 -1.21 -38.00
C LEU A 284 -25.10 -1.37 -36.85
N SER A 285 -26.35 -1.05 -37.06
CA SER A 285 -27.43 -1.29 -36.12
C SER A 285 -28.51 -2.15 -36.76
N GLY A 286 -29.09 -3.04 -35.97
CA GLY A 286 -30.25 -3.83 -36.33
C GLY A 286 -31.31 -3.68 -35.25
N SER A 287 -32.55 -3.47 -35.63
CA SER A 287 -33.66 -3.43 -34.68
C SER A 287 -34.80 -4.32 -35.16
N TYR A 288 -35.46 -4.96 -34.21
CA TYR A 288 -36.70 -5.70 -34.46
C TYR A 288 -37.65 -5.41 -33.31
N GLY A 289 -38.86 -4.94 -33.63
CA GLY A 289 -39.81 -4.49 -32.65
C GLY A 289 -41.26 -4.81 -32.96
N LEU A 290 -42.06 -4.85 -31.90
CA LEU A 290 -43.51 -5.00 -31.92
C LEU A 290 -44.08 -3.69 -31.37
N THR A 291 -45.13 -3.19 -32.04
CA THR A 291 -45.80 -1.97 -31.65
C THR A 291 -47.31 -2.23 -31.65
N GLU A 292 -47.98 -1.86 -30.56
CA GLU A 292 -49.43 -1.93 -30.45
C GLU A 292 -49.97 -0.56 -30.07
N THR A 293 -50.90 -0.06 -30.90
CA THR A 293 -51.60 1.18 -30.57
C THR A 293 -52.84 0.83 -29.77
N LEU A 294 -52.75 1.00 -28.43
CA LEU A 294 -53.81 0.62 -27.49
C LEU A 294 -55.12 1.36 -27.75
N THR A 295 -55.07 2.55 -28.34
CA THR A 295 -56.25 3.40 -28.66
C THR A 295 -57.05 2.83 -29.83
N SER A 296 -56.37 2.26 -30.88
CA SER A 296 -57.01 1.72 -32.08
C SER A 296 -56.90 0.21 -32.22
N ARG A 297 -56.18 -0.47 -31.29
CA ARG A 297 -55.84 -1.89 -31.34
C ARG A 297 -55.05 -2.28 -32.58
N ALA A 298 -54.41 -1.31 -33.25
CA ALA A 298 -53.57 -1.57 -34.41
C ALA A 298 -52.26 -2.17 -33.96
N TYR A 299 -51.86 -3.25 -34.57
CA TYR A 299 -50.62 -4.01 -34.26
C TYR A 299 -49.66 -3.95 -35.49
N GLY A 300 -48.40 -3.70 -35.19
CA GLY A 300 -47.35 -3.67 -36.20
C GLY A 300 -46.08 -4.42 -35.77
N ARG A 301 -45.36 -4.98 -36.73
CA ARG A 301 -44.00 -5.51 -36.57
C ARG A 301 -43.10 -4.72 -37.47
N SER A 302 -41.93 -4.32 -36.97
CA SER A 302 -40.92 -3.62 -37.77
C SER A 302 -39.55 -4.24 -37.53
N GLY A 303 -38.80 -4.40 -38.62
CA GLY A 303 -37.39 -4.77 -38.54
C GLY A 303 -36.59 -3.83 -39.45
N GLU A 304 -35.46 -3.34 -38.93
CA GLU A 304 -34.57 -2.45 -39.69
C GLU A 304 -33.12 -2.90 -39.50
N ILE A 305 -32.35 -2.87 -40.57
CA ILE A 305 -30.89 -2.98 -40.58
C ILE A 305 -30.34 -1.69 -41.15
N LYS A 306 -29.48 -1.00 -40.42
CA LYS A 306 -28.97 0.32 -40.77
C LYS A 306 -27.47 0.37 -40.66
N LEU A 307 -26.76 0.71 -41.72
CA LEU A 307 -25.36 1.11 -41.69
C LEU A 307 -25.33 2.64 -41.69
N GLN A 308 -24.71 3.21 -40.63
CA GLN A 308 -24.67 4.66 -40.45
C GLN A 308 -23.24 5.13 -40.25
N ALA A 309 -22.83 6.14 -41.03
CA ALA A 309 -21.60 6.90 -40.80
C ALA A 309 -21.97 8.26 -40.24
N THR A 310 -21.41 8.62 -39.07
CA THR A 310 -21.65 9.90 -38.42
C THR A 310 -20.32 10.59 -38.14
N GLY A 311 -20.19 11.83 -38.59
CA GLY A 311 -19.00 12.65 -38.38
C GLY A 311 -19.40 14.11 -38.19
N SER A 312 -18.61 14.81 -37.37
CA SER A 312 -18.83 16.23 -37.07
C SER A 312 -18.10 17.10 -38.11
N ILE A 313 -18.83 17.97 -38.81
CA ILE A 313 -18.23 18.94 -39.73
C ILE A 313 -17.76 20.18 -38.96
N TYR A 314 -18.62 20.69 -38.09
CA TYR A 314 -18.32 21.87 -37.25
C TYR A 314 -19.02 21.78 -35.91
N GLN A 315 -18.28 22.03 -34.84
CA GLN A 315 -18.76 22.00 -33.43
C GLN A 315 -18.30 23.27 -32.68
N GLY A 316 -18.38 24.44 -33.26
CA GLY A 316 -18.03 25.69 -32.58
C GLY A 316 -16.60 25.75 -32.04
N GLY A 317 -15.67 25.02 -32.63
CA GLY A 317 -14.27 24.97 -32.15
C GLY A 317 -13.99 23.95 -31.02
N GLN A 318 -14.95 23.13 -30.60
CA GLN A 318 -14.80 22.16 -29.52
C GLN A 318 -13.70 21.14 -29.78
N ILE A 319 -13.65 20.52 -30.98
CA ILE A 319 -12.67 19.50 -31.32
C ILE A 319 -11.23 20.04 -31.28
N PRO A 320 -10.89 21.16 -31.94
CA PRO A 320 -9.55 21.77 -31.81
C PRO A 320 -9.19 22.13 -30.35
N ALA A 321 -10.16 22.63 -29.57
CA ALA A 321 -9.92 22.94 -28.15
C ALA A 321 -9.61 21.68 -27.34
N PHE A 322 -10.32 20.57 -27.57
CA PHE A 322 -10.09 19.29 -26.94
C PHE A 322 -8.69 18.71 -27.27
N VAL A 323 -8.24 18.84 -28.51
CA VAL A 323 -6.89 18.45 -28.92
C VAL A 323 -5.83 19.28 -28.20
N ARG A 324 -5.99 20.63 -28.15
CA ARG A 324 -5.05 21.50 -27.40
C ARG A 324 -5.04 21.19 -25.91
N GLN A 325 -6.22 20.92 -25.32
CA GLN A 325 -6.32 20.51 -23.91
C GLN A 325 -5.56 19.19 -23.66
N SER A 326 -5.72 18.19 -24.54
CA SER A 326 -5.03 16.91 -24.43
C SER A 326 -3.52 17.06 -24.60
N ALA A 327 -3.06 17.96 -25.50
CA ALA A 327 -1.66 18.28 -25.65
C ALA A 327 -1.08 18.92 -24.36
N ALA A 328 -1.79 19.88 -23.79
CA ALA A 328 -1.37 20.51 -22.52
C ALA A 328 -1.31 19.48 -21.36
N ARG A 329 -2.28 18.54 -21.30
CA ARG A 329 -2.25 17.45 -20.30
C ARG A 329 -1.08 16.50 -20.49
N ARG A 330 -0.71 16.17 -21.73
CA ARG A 330 0.49 15.36 -22.03
C ARG A 330 1.75 16.10 -21.55
N ASP A 331 1.88 17.40 -21.85
CA ASP A 331 3.04 18.18 -21.43
C ASP A 331 3.12 18.29 -19.89
N ALA A 332 1.97 18.47 -19.22
CA ALA A 332 1.90 18.43 -17.77
C ALA A 332 2.36 17.07 -17.20
N ALA A 333 1.97 15.95 -17.81
CA ALA A 333 2.41 14.61 -17.40
C ALA A 333 3.94 14.44 -17.58
N ARG A 334 4.53 14.93 -18.67
CA ARG A 334 5.98 14.91 -18.92
C ARG A 334 6.75 15.74 -17.88
N TYR A 335 6.29 16.95 -17.57
CA TYR A 335 6.89 17.76 -16.51
C TYR A 335 6.73 17.10 -15.14
N GLY A 336 5.58 16.46 -14.88
CA GLY A 336 5.35 15.67 -13.66
C GLY A 336 6.36 14.54 -13.49
N LEU A 337 6.68 13.82 -14.58
CA LEU A 337 7.72 12.79 -14.57
C LEU A 337 9.10 13.36 -14.24
N ASN A 338 9.47 14.52 -14.81
CA ASN A 338 10.75 15.17 -14.52
C ASN A 338 10.83 15.60 -13.04
N LEU A 339 9.75 16.18 -12.51
CA LEU A 339 9.67 16.56 -11.09
C LEU A 339 9.80 15.36 -10.16
N ALA A 340 9.16 14.25 -10.50
CA ALA A 340 9.26 13.03 -9.72
C ALA A 340 10.67 12.42 -9.75
N ALA A 341 11.35 12.48 -10.89
CA ALA A 341 12.74 12.04 -10.98
C ALA A 341 13.64 12.84 -10.04
N LEU A 342 13.51 14.18 -10.05
CA LEU A 342 14.25 15.07 -9.14
C LEU A 342 13.92 14.79 -7.66
N ALA A 343 12.63 14.55 -7.34
CA ALA A 343 12.21 14.22 -5.98
C ALA A 343 12.79 12.87 -5.51
N VAL A 344 12.82 11.87 -6.37
CA VAL A 344 13.43 10.55 -6.08
C VAL A 344 14.93 10.72 -5.85
N GLU A 345 15.64 11.47 -6.69
CA GLU A 345 17.08 11.75 -6.48
C GLU A 345 17.35 12.46 -5.15
N GLN A 346 16.53 13.45 -4.79
CA GLN A 346 16.61 14.15 -3.51
C GLN A 346 16.36 13.22 -2.33
N ASN A 347 15.34 12.35 -2.43
CA ASN A 347 15.01 11.37 -1.39
C ASN A 347 16.17 10.39 -1.17
N VAL A 348 16.79 9.91 -2.25
CA VAL A 348 17.96 9.04 -2.17
C VAL A 348 19.13 9.76 -1.49
N ALA A 349 19.41 11.01 -1.88
CA ALA A 349 20.49 11.80 -1.29
C ALA A 349 20.27 12.02 0.22
N THR A 350 19.05 12.36 0.59
CA THR A 350 18.64 12.52 2.01
C THR A 350 18.77 11.20 2.78
N ALA A 351 18.30 10.09 2.23
CA ALA A 351 18.39 8.78 2.88
C ALA A 351 19.85 8.32 3.02
N TYR A 352 20.68 8.58 2.01
CA TYR A 352 22.12 8.29 2.03
C TYR A 352 22.84 9.08 3.12
N ALA A 353 22.61 10.39 3.19
CA ALA A 353 23.18 11.25 4.23
C ALA A 353 22.75 10.81 5.64
N ARG A 354 21.47 10.49 5.83
CA ARG A 354 20.95 9.96 7.11
C ARG A 354 21.63 8.65 7.54
N LEU A 355 21.90 7.75 6.59
CA LEU A 355 22.62 6.52 6.89
C LEU A 355 24.08 6.80 7.31
N GLN A 356 24.74 7.78 6.68
CA GLN A 356 26.10 8.20 7.08
C GLN A 356 26.10 8.78 8.50
N VAL A 357 25.16 9.68 8.81
CA VAL A 357 25.00 10.27 10.15
C VAL A 357 24.76 9.17 11.19
N ALA A 358 23.78 8.28 10.97
CA ALA A 358 23.47 7.20 11.90
C ALA A 358 24.64 6.22 12.09
N THR A 359 25.47 6.02 11.06
CA THR A 359 26.69 5.20 11.19
C THR A 359 27.73 5.90 12.06
N ALA A 360 27.96 7.19 11.86
CA ALA A 360 28.88 7.99 12.69
C ALA A 360 28.40 8.10 14.15
N GLU A 361 27.10 8.29 14.37
CA GLU A 361 26.49 8.33 15.70
C GLU A 361 26.66 6.99 16.45
N LYS A 362 26.50 5.86 15.75
CA LYS A 362 26.77 4.53 16.32
C LYS A 362 28.22 4.43 16.77
N GLU A 363 29.18 4.77 15.90
CA GLU A 363 30.62 4.69 16.22
C GLU A 363 31.00 5.63 17.39
N ALA A 364 30.48 6.85 17.39
CA ALA A 364 30.69 7.82 18.46
C ALA A 364 30.09 7.32 19.78
N SER A 365 28.88 6.76 19.77
CA SER A 365 28.22 6.25 20.98
C SER A 365 28.96 5.06 21.60
N GLU A 366 29.60 4.20 20.79
CA GLU A 366 30.44 3.11 21.28
C GLU A 366 31.69 3.62 22.00
N LEU A 367 32.28 4.72 21.55
CA LEU A 367 33.40 5.39 22.23
C LEU A 367 32.93 6.06 23.50
N GLN A 368 31.80 6.79 23.46
CA GLN A 368 31.19 7.46 24.60
C GLN A 368 30.92 6.50 25.76
N ILE A 369 30.28 5.33 25.48
CA ILE A 369 30.01 4.32 26.52
C ILE A 369 31.30 3.84 27.18
N ARG A 370 32.33 3.57 26.38
CA ARG A 370 33.61 3.10 26.97
C ARG A 370 34.20 4.12 27.90
N ALA A 371 34.22 5.41 27.53
CA ALA A 371 34.73 6.47 28.33
C ALA A 371 33.85 6.72 29.60
N ALA A 372 32.54 6.80 29.44
CA ALA A 372 31.58 7.02 30.51
C ALA A 372 31.63 5.89 31.56
N ARG A 373 31.79 4.64 31.11
CA ARG A 373 31.90 3.49 32.02
C ARG A 373 33.17 3.53 32.83
N VAL A 374 34.32 3.86 32.24
CA VAL A 374 35.58 4.03 33.00
C VAL A 374 35.46 5.18 33.98
N ALA A 375 34.89 6.32 33.60
CA ALA A 375 34.65 7.47 34.46
C ALA A 375 33.74 7.12 35.65
N PHE A 376 32.60 6.45 35.38
CA PHE A 376 31.67 6.01 36.42
C PHE A 376 32.35 5.08 37.46
N LEU A 377 33.08 4.07 36.97
CA LEU A 377 33.78 3.15 37.89
C LEU A 377 34.84 3.88 38.73
N GLY A 378 35.61 4.78 38.12
CA GLY A 378 36.62 5.57 38.85
C GLY A 378 35.99 6.49 39.90
N VAL A 379 34.96 7.27 39.53
CA VAL A 379 34.26 8.14 40.47
C VAL A 379 33.62 7.35 41.63
N ARG A 380 33.07 6.16 41.32
CA ARG A 380 32.49 5.29 42.38
C ARG A 380 33.54 4.76 43.35
N GLU A 381 34.73 4.38 42.89
CA GLU A 381 35.84 3.96 43.75
C GLU A 381 36.38 5.14 44.56
N GLU A 382 36.59 6.32 43.96
CA GLU A 382 37.00 7.53 44.66
C GLU A 382 36.00 7.96 45.76
N ALA A 383 34.68 7.81 45.45
CA ALA A 383 33.64 8.10 46.46
C ALA A 383 33.64 7.10 47.62
N ALA A 384 33.96 5.82 47.37
CA ALA A 384 34.10 4.83 48.43
C ALA A 384 35.28 5.13 49.37
N LEU A 385 36.30 5.84 48.87
CA LEU A 385 37.43 6.33 49.64
C LEU A 385 37.20 7.73 50.27
N GLY A 386 36.02 8.32 50.08
CA GLY A 386 35.67 9.66 50.59
C GLY A 386 36.22 10.84 49.76
N ALA A 387 36.88 10.59 48.62
CA ALA A 387 37.45 11.61 47.76
C ALA A 387 36.44 12.27 46.81
N ARG A 388 35.23 11.74 46.67
CA ARG A 388 34.12 12.24 45.82
C ARG A 388 32.81 12.23 46.56
N THR A 389 31.89 13.09 46.14
CA THR A 389 30.54 13.19 46.71
C THR A 389 29.58 12.18 46.11
N THR A 390 28.49 11.86 46.81
CA THR A 390 27.38 11.06 46.30
C THR A 390 26.80 11.68 44.99
N LEU A 391 26.77 13.00 44.88
CA LEU A 391 26.32 13.73 43.70
C LEU A 391 27.20 13.42 42.47
N ASP A 392 28.53 13.34 42.67
CA ASP A 392 29.46 13.02 41.57
C ASP A 392 29.20 11.61 41.04
N VAL A 393 28.94 10.64 41.90
CA VAL A 393 28.57 9.26 41.50
C VAL A 393 27.26 9.23 40.73
N LEU A 394 26.22 9.92 41.25
CA LEU A 394 24.91 9.98 40.55
C LEU A 394 24.99 10.69 39.20
N ASN A 395 25.87 11.68 39.06
CA ASN A 395 26.08 12.37 37.78
C ASN A 395 26.85 11.48 36.79
N ALA A 396 27.90 10.78 37.21
CA ALA A 396 28.66 9.86 36.36
C ALA A 396 27.79 8.67 35.91
N GLU A 397 26.90 8.20 36.76
CA GLU A 397 25.92 7.17 36.43
C GLU A 397 24.93 7.67 35.35
N GLN A 398 24.38 8.89 35.51
CA GLN A 398 23.48 9.47 34.52
C GLN A 398 24.16 9.62 33.14
N GLU A 399 25.43 10.05 33.13
CA GLU A 399 26.23 10.15 31.89
C GLU A 399 26.39 8.79 31.21
N LEU A 400 26.68 7.74 31.98
CA LEU A 400 26.77 6.35 31.45
C LEU A 400 25.42 5.88 30.89
N LEU A 401 24.32 6.09 31.64
CA LEU A 401 22.98 5.73 31.22
C LEU A 401 22.58 6.45 29.93
N ASP A 402 22.90 7.74 29.80
CA ASP A 402 22.61 8.52 28.60
C ASP A 402 23.44 8.04 27.40
N ALA A 403 24.72 7.69 27.64
CA ALA A 403 25.55 7.07 26.60
C ALA A 403 25.00 5.70 26.11
N GLU A 404 24.51 4.86 27.04
CA GLU A 404 23.89 3.57 26.71
C GLU A 404 22.56 3.76 25.96
N ASN A 405 21.71 4.71 26.35
CA ASN A 405 20.49 5.06 25.62
C ASN A 405 20.78 5.60 24.23
N ASN A 406 21.83 6.42 24.06
CA ASN A 406 22.26 6.93 22.76
C ASN A 406 22.69 5.81 21.84
N LYS A 407 23.47 4.83 22.34
CA LYS A 407 23.88 3.65 21.55
C LYS A 407 22.66 2.85 21.07
N VAL A 408 21.72 2.54 21.97
CA VAL A 408 20.50 1.80 21.63
C VAL A 408 19.70 2.53 20.54
N SER A 409 19.60 3.87 20.65
CA SER A 409 18.96 4.69 19.63
C SER A 409 19.71 4.67 18.31
N ALA A 410 21.04 4.88 18.34
CA ALA A 410 21.88 4.94 17.14
C ALA A 410 21.88 3.61 16.36
N LEU A 411 21.84 2.46 17.05
CA LEU A 411 21.69 1.15 16.40
C LEU A 411 20.35 1.02 15.67
N ALA A 412 19.26 1.44 16.31
CA ALA A 412 17.92 1.43 15.70
C ALA A 412 17.87 2.37 14.50
N ASP A 413 18.39 3.58 14.64
CA ASP A 413 18.39 4.60 13.58
C ASP A 413 19.25 4.17 12.39
N GLN A 414 20.40 3.53 12.61
CA GLN A 414 21.23 2.96 11.54
C GLN A 414 20.46 1.88 10.77
N GLN A 415 19.78 0.98 11.48
CA GLN A 415 18.98 -0.06 10.84
C GLN A 415 17.86 0.53 10.01
N ILE A 416 17.05 1.43 10.57
CA ILE A 416 15.96 2.12 9.87
C ILE A 416 16.49 2.89 8.66
N ALA A 417 17.58 3.67 8.81
CA ALA A 417 18.17 4.45 7.71
C ALA A 417 18.65 3.56 6.56
N SER A 418 19.21 2.38 6.85
CA SER A 418 19.66 1.44 5.82
C SER A 418 18.50 0.92 4.95
N TYR A 419 17.35 0.60 5.58
CA TYR A 419 16.16 0.17 4.86
C TYR A 419 15.44 1.34 4.17
N LYS A 420 15.46 2.54 4.75
CA LYS A 420 14.96 3.77 4.08
C LYS A 420 15.75 4.08 2.81
N LEU A 421 17.07 3.93 2.83
CA LEU A 421 17.88 4.06 1.62
C LEU A 421 17.51 2.99 0.58
N ARG A 422 17.27 1.74 1.00
CA ARG A 422 16.83 0.69 0.10
C ARG A 422 15.47 0.99 -0.50
N SER A 423 14.54 1.51 0.30
CA SER A 423 13.21 1.95 -0.15
C SER A 423 13.29 3.12 -1.13
N SER A 424 14.10 4.14 -0.84
CA SER A 424 14.26 5.31 -1.73
C SER A 424 14.90 4.96 -3.08
N MET A 425 15.61 3.83 -3.17
CA MET A 425 16.11 3.27 -4.43
C MET A 425 15.08 2.41 -5.16
N GLY A 426 13.86 2.22 -4.62
CA GLY A 426 12.86 1.35 -5.22
C GLY A 426 13.11 -0.15 -5.02
N ARG A 427 13.96 -0.54 -4.05
CA ARG A 427 14.42 -1.92 -3.85
C ARG A 427 13.88 -2.59 -2.58
N MET A 428 12.81 -2.08 -2.02
CA MET A 428 12.16 -2.61 -0.83
C MET A 428 10.92 -3.44 -1.21
N THR A 429 11.12 -4.55 -1.93
CA THR A 429 10.05 -5.47 -2.33
C THR A 429 10.29 -6.86 -1.75
N ALA A 430 9.23 -7.65 -1.60
CA ALA A 430 9.29 -9.00 -1.06
C ALA A 430 10.26 -9.90 -1.86
N ASP A 431 10.24 -9.80 -3.19
CA ASP A 431 11.15 -10.54 -4.08
C ASP A 431 12.62 -10.15 -3.87
N LEU A 432 12.92 -8.84 -3.81
CA LEU A 432 14.30 -8.36 -3.64
C LEU A 432 14.85 -8.57 -2.23
N LEU A 433 13.95 -8.73 -1.25
CA LEU A 433 14.30 -9.09 0.13
C LEU A 433 14.39 -10.60 0.33
N GLY A 434 13.93 -11.40 -0.62
CA GLY A 434 13.89 -12.86 -0.52
C GLY A 434 12.93 -13.36 0.57
N LEU A 435 11.78 -12.67 0.75
CA LEU A 435 10.80 -13.07 1.75
C LEU A 435 10.05 -14.32 1.29
N ASP A 436 9.81 -15.23 2.22
CA ASP A 436 8.99 -16.42 1.99
C ASP A 436 7.51 -16.07 2.12
N VAL A 437 6.95 -15.54 1.03
CA VAL A 437 5.54 -15.11 0.95
C VAL A 437 4.90 -15.61 -0.34
N PRO A 438 3.57 -15.86 -0.35
CA PRO A 438 2.85 -16.20 -1.56
C PRO A 438 3.04 -15.11 -2.61
N LYS A 439 3.64 -15.47 -3.76
CA LYS A 439 3.84 -14.54 -4.86
C LYS A 439 2.50 -14.20 -5.50
N TYR A 440 2.22 -12.90 -5.60
CA TYR A 440 1.06 -12.42 -6.33
C TYR A 440 1.46 -12.17 -7.78
N ASP A 441 0.87 -12.92 -8.71
CA ASP A 441 1.02 -12.68 -10.14
C ASP A 441 -0.07 -11.70 -10.62
N PRO A 442 0.30 -10.46 -10.98
CA PRO A 442 -0.66 -9.49 -11.49
C PRO A 442 -1.21 -9.86 -12.88
N GLU A 443 -0.57 -10.77 -13.64
CA GLU A 443 -0.97 -11.14 -14.98
C GLU A 443 -1.98 -12.30 -14.98
N GLU A 444 -1.96 -13.14 -13.98
CA GLU A 444 -2.86 -14.30 -13.86
C GLU A 444 -4.33 -13.87 -13.94
N TYR A 445 -4.73 -12.88 -13.13
CA TYR A 445 -6.11 -12.39 -13.14
C TYR A 445 -6.48 -11.75 -14.49
N PHE A 446 -5.60 -10.93 -15.06
CA PHE A 446 -5.84 -10.26 -16.34
C PHE A 446 -6.01 -11.28 -17.49
N SER A 447 -5.16 -12.30 -17.55
CA SER A 447 -5.23 -13.33 -18.60
C SER A 447 -6.52 -14.16 -18.54
N LEU A 448 -7.04 -14.40 -17.34
CA LEU A 448 -8.32 -15.06 -17.12
C LEU A 448 -9.49 -14.21 -17.61
N GLN A 449 -9.44 -12.88 -17.38
CA GLN A 449 -10.55 -11.98 -17.70
C GLN A 449 -10.54 -11.50 -19.16
N GLU A 450 -9.39 -11.33 -19.80
CA GLU A 450 -9.30 -10.91 -21.22
C GLU A 450 -10.12 -11.85 -22.14
N ASN A 451 -10.19 -13.12 -21.79
CA ASN A 451 -10.92 -14.17 -22.51
C ASN A 451 -12.13 -14.71 -21.74
N ALA A 452 -12.49 -14.08 -20.61
CA ALA A 452 -13.60 -14.59 -19.80
C ALA A 452 -14.92 -14.59 -20.58
N PRO A 453 -15.66 -15.70 -20.57
CA PRO A 453 -17.00 -15.74 -21.17
C PRO A 453 -17.95 -14.84 -20.37
N ALA A 454 -18.97 -14.28 -21.04
CA ALA A 454 -20.01 -13.52 -20.36
C ALA A 454 -20.65 -14.36 -19.23
N VAL A 455 -20.69 -13.78 -18.03
CA VAL A 455 -21.15 -14.50 -16.81
C VAL A 455 -22.66 -14.79 -16.85
N SER A 456 -23.45 -14.00 -17.62
CA SER A 456 -24.89 -14.22 -17.77
C SER A 456 -25.19 -15.44 -18.65
N GLU A 457 -26.28 -16.17 -18.36
CA GLU A 457 -26.77 -17.28 -19.21
C GLU A 457 -27.01 -16.86 -20.65
N GLN A 458 -27.56 -15.66 -20.85
CA GLN A 458 -27.79 -15.07 -22.16
C GLN A 458 -26.46 -14.75 -22.86
N GLY A 459 -25.49 -14.19 -22.13
CA GLY A 459 -24.16 -13.91 -22.63
C GLY A 459 -23.40 -15.17 -23.03
N LYS A 460 -23.47 -16.25 -22.22
CA LYS A 460 -22.89 -17.57 -22.59
C LYS A 460 -23.50 -18.14 -23.88
N LYS A 461 -24.79 -17.95 -24.11
CA LYS A 461 -25.45 -18.36 -25.37
C LYS A 461 -24.99 -17.52 -26.55
N LEU A 462 -24.87 -16.20 -26.36
CA LEU A 462 -24.36 -15.27 -27.37
C LEU A 462 -22.91 -15.58 -27.76
N ASP A 463 -22.03 -15.80 -26.78
CA ASP A 463 -20.63 -16.16 -27.00
C ASP A 463 -20.48 -17.47 -27.76
N ARG A 464 -21.30 -18.49 -27.46
CA ARG A 464 -21.33 -19.75 -28.26
C ARG A 464 -21.73 -19.50 -29.70
N LEU A 465 -22.71 -18.63 -29.91
CA LEU A 465 -23.20 -18.29 -31.25
C LEU A 465 -22.16 -17.49 -32.06
N LEU A 466 -21.47 -16.54 -31.40
CA LEU A 466 -20.37 -15.78 -32.00
C LEU A 466 -19.19 -16.67 -32.38
N LYS A 467 -18.82 -17.61 -31.49
CA LYS A 467 -17.77 -18.61 -31.77
C LYS A 467 -18.16 -19.53 -32.94
N SER A 468 -19.42 -19.96 -33.07
CA SER A 468 -19.89 -20.76 -34.17
C SER A 468 -19.86 -20.00 -35.53
N LEU A 469 -19.93 -18.67 -35.50
CA LEU A 469 -19.83 -17.79 -36.65
C LEU A 469 -18.38 -17.37 -36.97
N GLY A 470 -17.38 -17.96 -36.31
CA GLY A 470 -15.96 -17.69 -36.55
C GLY A 470 -15.47 -16.32 -36.07
N LYS A 471 -16.25 -15.63 -35.27
CA LYS A 471 -15.84 -14.35 -34.61
C LYS A 471 -15.37 -14.64 -33.22
N LYS A 472 -14.07 -14.33 -32.94
CA LYS A 472 -13.50 -14.32 -31.59
C LYS A 472 -13.90 -13.07 -30.86
#